data_c4f202343a0b998a0b6a6f33bff160bf
#
_entry.id   c4f202343a0b998a0b6a6f33bff160bf
#
_cell.length_a   1.000
_cell.length_b   1.000
_cell.length_c   1.000
_cell.angle_alpha   90.00
_cell.angle_beta   90.00
_cell.angle_gamma   90.00
#
_symmetry.space_group_name_H-M   'P 1'
#
loop_
_entity.id
_entity.type
_entity.pdbx_description
1 polymer ?
#
loop_
_entity_poly.entity_id
_entity_poly.type
_entity_poly.pdbx_seq_one_letter_code
_entity_poly.pdbx_strand_id
1 'polypeptide(L)'
;METKSRGGPKGPTGAKSHAPYPPAFRAEAVRLVRAEGTSLRRVAKDLGVHEETLRLWVRQADIDGGRRDGLSTAEREELSQLRRENRILKEEREILKKAAAFFATESATR
;
A
#
# COMPACT_ATOMS: atom_id res chain seq x y z
N MET A 1 -10.19 12.84 25.29
CA MET A 1 -10.42 12.72 24.79
C MET A 1 -10.33 12.77 24.17
N GLU A 2 -10.22 12.48 24.09
CA GLU A 2 -10.18 12.28 23.30
C GLU A 2 -9.99 12.36 22.58
N THR A 3 -9.77 12.34 22.52
CA THR A 3 -9.62 12.28 21.56
C THR A 3 -9.19 12.41 21.03
N LYS A 4 -9.01 12.36 20.96
CA LYS A 4 -8.70 12.41 20.15
C LYS A 4 -8.41 12.56 19.55
N SER A 5 -8.25 12.39 19.60
CA SER A 5 -8.13 12.43 18.71
C SER A 5 -7.82 12.57 18.25
N ARG A 6 -7.57 12.59 18.36
CA ARG A 6 -7.42 12.61 17.62
C ARG A 6 -7.35 12.84 16.85
N GLY A 7 -7.07 12.75 16.81
CA GLY A 7 -7.12 12.75 15.70
C GLY A 7 -6.77 13.01 15.18
N GLY A 8 -6.56 13.01 15.18
CA GLY A 8 -6.39 12.92 14.32
C GLY A 8 -5.83 12.95 14.02
N PRO A 9 -5.79 13.08 13.87
CA PRO A 9 -5.32 12.93 13.27
C PRO A 9 -4.68 12.84 13.00
N LYS A 10 -4.44 12.86 13.26
CA LYS A 10 -4.06 12.66 12.89
C LYS A 10 -3.67 12.44 12.34
N GLY A 11 -3.46 12.20 12.35
CA GLY A 11 -3.26 11.79 11.63
C GLY A 11 -2.70 11.61 11.39
N PRO A 12 -2.59 11.59 11.22
CA PRO A 12 -2.15 11.18 10.74
C PRO A 12 -1.53 10.73 10.62
N THR A 13 -1.30 10.51 10.88
CA THR A 13 -1.09 10.09 10.70
C THR A 13 -0.77 9.50 10.46
N GLY A 14 -0.54 9.19 10.48
CA GLY A 14 -0.56 8.57 10.02
C GLY A 14 -0.42 7.92 9.95
N ALA A 15 -0.18 7.57 10.18
CA ALA A 15 -0.32 6.93 9.89
C ALA A 15 -0.68 6.29 9.79
N LYS A 16 -0.73 6.19 10.12
CA LYS A 16 -1.30 5.57 9.86
C LYS A 16 -1.76 5.16 8.99
N SER A 17 -1.61 4.95 8.68
CA SER A 17 -2.01 4.74 7.85
C SER A 17 -2.85 4.70 7.27
N HIS A 18 -2.97 4.58 7.19
CA HIS A 18 -3.90 4.47 6.51
C HIS A 18 -4.15 5.25 5.45
N ALA A 19 -4.35 4.97 4.54
CA ALA A 19 -4.40 5.77 3.42
C ALA A 19 -5.65 6.54 3.35
N PRO A 20 -5.67 7.57 4.05
CA PRO A 20 -6.85 8.36 4.18
C PRO A 20 -7.21 9.17 2.96
N TYR A 21 -6.31 9.31 2.01
CA TYR A 21 -6.56 10.16 0.85
C TYR A 21 -6.97 9.35 -0.37
N PRO A 22 -8.12 9.66 -0.97
CA PRO A 22 -8.56 8.94 -2.17
C PRO A 22 -7.62 9.13 -3.36
N PRO A 23 -7.58 8.18 -4.28
CA PRO A 23 -6.72 8.31 -5.46
C PRO A 23 -6.98 9.59 -6.26
N ALA A 24 -8.24 10.02 -6.37
CA ALA A 24 -8.56 11.24 -7.11
C ALA A 24 -7.93 12.46 -6.46
N PHE A 25 -7.93 12.51 -5.14
CA PHE A 25 -7.31 13.62 -4.42
C PHE A 25 -5.81 13.64 -4.66
N ARG A 26 -5.18 12.47 -4.58
CA ARG A 26 -3.75 12.38 -4.78
C ARG A 26 -3.35 12.79 -6.21
N ALA A 27 -4.15 12.37 -7.19
CA ALA A 27 -3.89 12.73 -8.58
C ALA A 27 -3.98 14.23 -8.79
N GLU A 28 -4.98 14.85 -8.18
CA GLU A 28 -5.15 16.30 -8.30
C GLU A 28 -3.99 17.04 -7.63
N ALA A 29 -3.55 16.54 -6.47
CA ALA A 29 -2.42 17.15 -5.77
C ALA A 29 -1.16 17.12 -6.64
N VAL A 30 -0.91 15.99 -7.28
CA VAL A 30 0.26 15.85 -8.17
C VAL A 30 0.13 16.80 -9.36
N ARG A 31 -1.07 16.92 -9.90
CA ARG A 31 -1.31 17.83 -11.01
C ARG A 31 -0.96 19.27 -10.63
N LEU A 32 -1.36 19.66 -9.42
CA LEU A 32 -1.07 21.00 -8.93
C LEU A 32 0.42 21.25 -8.76
N VAL A 33 1.16 20.24 -8.32
CA VAL A 33 2.61 20.37 -8.18
C VAL A 33 3.28 20.60 -9.53
N ARG A 34 2.73 20.00 -10.57
CA ARG A 34 3.30 20.11 -11.90
C ARG A 34 2.88 21.40 -12.61
N ALA A 35 1.95 22.13 -12.03
CA ALA A 35 1.53 23.39 -12.62
C ALA A 35 2.66 24.39 -12.54
N GLU A 36 2.77 25.18 -13.59
CA GLU A 36 3.82 26.15 -13.69
C GLU A 36 3.72 27.20 -12.59
N GLY A 37 4.87 27.53 -12.00
CA GLY A 37 4.92 28.55 -10.97
C GLY A 37 4.51 28.10 -9.59
N THR A 38 4.24 26.80 -9.43
CA THR A 38 3.78 26.28 -8.14
C THR A 38 4.86 25.39 -7.55
N SER A 39 5.16 25.56 -6.27
CA SER A 39 6.13 24.72 -5.59
C SER A 39 5.41 23.63 -4.83
N LEU A 40 6.11 22.50 -4.68
CA LEU A 40 5.58 21.37 -3.92
C LEU A 40 5.24 21.79 -2.49
N ARG A 41 6.12 22.60 -1.90
CA ARG A 41 5.90 23.07 -0.54
C ARG A 41 4.62 23.88 -0.42
N ARG A 42 4.37 24.74 -1.38
CA ARG A 42 3.19 25.58 -1.38
C ARG A 42 1.93 24.77 -1.53
N VAL A 43 1.96 23.80 -2.44
CA VAL A 43 0.80 22.94 -2.65
C VAL A 43 0.52 22.11 -1.41
N ALA A 44 1.56 21.57 -0.77
CA ALA A 44 1.38 20.80 0.44
C ALA A 44 0.74 21.63 1.53
N LYS A 45 1.20 22.86 1.68
CA LYS A 45 0.63 23.75 2.69
C LYS A 45 -0.82 24.07 2.38
N ASP A 46 -1.13 24.38 1.14
CA ASP A 46 -2.48 24.74 0.74
C ASP A 46 -3.46 23.58 0.91
N LEU A 47 -3.00 22.36 0.68
CA LEU A 47 -3.84 21.18 0.79
C LEU A 47 -3.87 20.60 2.19
N GLY A 48 -3.00 21.07 3.08
CA GLY A 48 -2.94 20.56 4.43
C GLY A 48 -2.34 19.19 4.55
N VAL A 49 -1.40 18.85 3.65
CA VAL A 49 -0.71 17.57 3.71
C VAL A 49 0.77 17.81 3.97
N HIS A 50 1.44 16.78 4.46
CA HIS A 50 2.87 16.84 4.69
C HIS A 50 3.62 16.92 3.37
N GLU A 51 4.69 17.71 3.35
CA GLU A 51 5.55 17.80 2.18
C GLU A 51 6.05 16.45 1.73
N GLU A 52 6.49 15.63 2.69
CA GLU A 52 7.02 14.30 2.37
C GLU A 52 5.94 13.40 1.75
N THR A 53 4.74 13.49 2.28
CA THR A 53 3.64 12.72 1.73
C THR A 53 3.39 13.10 0.28
N LEU A 54 3.35 14.40 0.02
CA LEU A 54 3.12 14.88 -1.34
C LEU A 54 4.28 14.50 -2.26
N ARG A 55 5.51 14.55 -1.75
CA ARG A 55 6.68 14.15 -2.53
C ARG A 55 6.59 12.68 -2.93
N LEU A 56 6.12 11.84 -2.03
CA LEU A 56 5.93 10.42 -2.34
C LEU A 56 4.88 10.22 -3.42
N TRP A 57 3.80 10.99 -3.37
CA TRP A 57 2.76 10.90 -4.40
C TRP A 57 3.31 11.29 -5.76
N VAL A 58 4.11 12.34 -5.82
CA VAL A 58 4.70 12.79 -7.08
C VAL A 58 5.64 11.72 -7.62
N ARG A 59 6.46 11.16 -6.74
CA ARG A 59 7.39 10.10 -7.16
C ARG A 59 6.63 8.90 -7.71
N GLN A 60 5.58 8.46 -7.02
CA GLN A 60 4.82 7.30 -7.46
C GLN A 60 4.12 7.59 -8.79
N ALA A 61 3.61 8.81 -8.96
CA ALA A 61 2.99 9.18 -10.22
C ALA A 61 4.00 9.16 -11.37
N ASP A 62 5.23 9.56 -11.09
CA ASP A 62 6.28 9.51 -12.10
C ASP A 62 6.62 8.08 -12.48
N ILE A 63 6.65 7.18 -11.49
CA ILE A 63 6.90 5.77 -11.75
C ILE A 63 5.76 5.18 -12.57
N ASP A 64 4.53 5.43 -12.15
CA ASP A 64 3.35 4.92 -12.84
C ASP A 64 3.26 5.44 -14.27
N GLY A 65 3.75 6.65 -14.49
CA GLY A 65 3.75 7.25 -15.83
C GLY A 65 4.96 6.87 -16.66
N GLY A 66 5.85 6.04 -16.17
CA GLY A 66 7.02 5.61 -16.90
C GLY A 66 8.15 6.62 -16.94
N ARG A 67 8.06 7.69 -16.17
CA ARG A 67 9.09 8.72 -16.15
C ARG A 67 10.20 8.45 -15.15
N ARG A 68 10.02 7.42 -14.33
CA ARG A 68 10.98 7.06 -13.31
C ARG A 68 10.93 5.56 -13.09
N ASP A 69 12.10 4.95 -12.89
CA ASP A 69 12.19 3.50 -12.64
C ASP A 69 11.63 3.17 -11.27
N GLY A 70 11.00 2.02 -11.17
CA GLY A 70 10.45 1.53 -9.93
C GLY A 70 9.19 0.72 -10.21
N LEU A 71 8.66 0.11 -9.15
CA LEU A 71 7.42 -0.65 -9.28
C LEU A 71 6.24 0.31 -9.32
N SER A 72 5.39 0.15 -10.34
CA SER A 72 4.16 0.92 -10.40
C SER A 72 3.22 0.48 -9.29
N THR A 73 2.19 1.28 -9.06
CA THR A 73 1.17 0.93 -8.07
C THR A 73 0.53 -0.41 -8.41
N ALA A 74 0.21 -0.61 -9.69
CA ALA A 74 -0.40 -1.86 -10.14
C ALA A 74 0.52 -3.05 -9.90
N GLU A 75 1.80 -2.90 -10.25
CA GLU A 75 2.77 -3.98 -10.03
C GLU A 75 2.94 -4.29 -8.56
N ARG A 76 2.92 -3.27 -7.73
CA ARG A 76 3.06 -3.44 -6.29
C ARG A 76 1.88 -4.20 -5.71
N GLU A 77 0.68 -3.88 -6.18
CA GLU A 77 -0.52 -4.58 -5.73
C GLU A 77 -0.51 -6.03 -6.18
N GLU A 78 -0.09 -6.26 -7.42
CA GLU A 78 0.02 -7.62 -7.93
C GLU A 78 1.01 -8.44 -7.14
N LEU A 79 2.17 -7.86 -6.84
CA LEU A 79 3.18 -8.53 -6.04
C LEU A 79 2.66 -8.89 -4.66
N SER A 80 1.95 -7.97 -4.04
CA SER A 80 1.36 -8.20 -2.72
C SER A 80 0.38 -9.35 -2.76
N GLN A 81 -0.48 -9.38 -3.78
CA GLN A 81 -1.47 -10.43 -3.94
C GLN A 81 -0.82 -11.78 -4.18
N LEU A 82 0.20 -11.82 -5.04
CA LEU A 82 0.91 -13.06 -5.34
C LEU A 82 1.63 -13.60 -4.11
N ARG A 83 2.17 -12.72 -3.29
CA ARG A 83 2.82 -13.15 -2.05
C ARG A 83 1.81 -13.77 -1.09
N ARG A 84 0.62 -13.19 -1.01
CA ARG A 84 -0.44 -13.73 -0.17
C ARG A 84 -0.88 -15.10 -0.67
N GLU A 85 -1.12 -15.21 -1.96
CA GLU A 85 -1.55 -16.48 -2.56
C GLU A 85 -0.48 -17.54 -2.37
N ASN A 86 0.77 -17.16 -2.53
CA ASN A 86 1.87 -18.08 -2.36
C ASN A 86 1.93 -18.61 -0.92
N ARG A 87 1.71 -17.75 0.04
CA ARG A 87 1.70 -18.15 1.45
C ARG A 87 0.56 -19.13 1.72
N ILE A 88 -0.63 -18.82 1.19
CA ILE A 88 -1.79 -19.70 1.38
C ILE A 88 -1.53 -21.05 0.74
N LEU A 89 -1.00 -21.06 -0.47
CA LEU A 89 -0.72 -22.31 -1.17
C LEU A 89 0.30 -23.16 -0.42
N LYS A 90 1.30 -22.52 0.17
CA LYS A 90 2.29 -23.25 0.98
C LYS A 90 1.66 -23.85 2.20
N GLU A 91 0.76 -23.10 2.85
CA GLU A 91 0.05 -23.62 4.03
C GLU A 91 -0.83 -24.80 3.65
N GLU A 92 -1.56 -24.68 2.55
CA GLU A 92 -2.40 -25.77 2.10
C GLU A 92 -1.59 -27.01 1.75
N ARG A 93 -0.44 -26.80 1.12
CA ARG A 93 0.46 -27.90 0.80
C ARG A 93 0.90 -28.64 2.07
N GLU A 94 1.25 -27.89 3.11
CA GLU A 94 1.69 -28.50 4.36
C GLU A 94 0.56 -29.28 5.01
N ILE A 95 -0.64 -28.74 4.99
CA ILE A 95 -1.81 -29.42 5.55
C ILE A 95 -2.07 -30.73 4.80
N LEU A 96 -2.03 -30.67 3.47
CA LEU A 96 -2.27 -31.85 2.65
C LEU A 96 -1.19 -32.91 2.85
N LYS A 97 0.06 -32.48 3.02
CA LYS A 97 1.15 -33.39 3.31
C LYS A 97 0.92 -34.12 4.61
N LYS A 98 0.51 -33.38 5.64
CA LYS A 98 0.26 -33.99 6.94
C LYS A 98 -0.94 -34.93 6.89
N ALA A 99 -1.98 -34.54 6.16
CA ALA A 99 -3.15 -35.38 6.01
C ALA A 99 -2.78 -36.68 5.26
N ALA A 100 -1.99 -36.57 4.21
CA ALA A 100 -1.57 -37.73 3.46
C ALA A 100 -0.75 -38.69 4.33
N ALA A 101 0.15 -38.13 5.13
CA ALA A 101 0.97 -38.94 6.04
C ALA A 101 0.09 -39.62 7.09
N PHE A 102 -0.90 -38.92 7.59
CA PHE A 102 -1.83 -39.47 8.56
C PHE A 102 -2.60 -40.67 7.98
N PHE A 103 -3.15 -40.47 6.79
CA PHE A 103 -3.93 -41.54 6.15
C PHE A 103 -3.07 -42.71 5.76
N ALA A 104 -1.84 -42.46 5.38
CA ALA A 104 -0.91 -43.55 5.08
C ALA A 104 -0.62 -44.39 6.35
N THR A 105 -0.45 -43.74 7.46
CA THR A 105 -0.25 -44.40 8.73
C THR A 105 -1.47 -45.23 9.13
N GLU A 106 -2.66 -44.66 8.99
CA GLU A 106 -3.90 -45.36 9.27
C GLU A 106 -4.03 -46.61 8.43
N SER A 107 -3.73 -46.49 7.14
CA SER A 107 -3.77 -47.61 6.21
C SER A 107 -2.78 -48.71 6.64
N ALA A 108 -1.61 -48.30 7.06
CA ALA A 108 -0.54 -49.27 7.41
C ALA A 108 -0.84 -50.05 8.67
N THR A 109 -1.66 -49.49 9.57
CA THR A 109 -1.96 -50.17 10.84
C THR A 109 -3.14 -51.12 10.76
N ARG A 110 -3.77 -51.22 9.59
CA ARG A 110 -4.92 -52.12 9.44
C ARG A 110 -4.51 -53.55 8.98
#